data_fe876bb056e05b9d3d015fd2d5c0b711
#
_entry.id   fe876bb056e05b9d3d015fd2d5c0b711
#
_cell.length_a   1.000
_cell.length_b   1.000
_cell.length_c   1.000
_cell.angle_alpha   90.00
_cell.angle_beta   90.00
_cell.angle_gamma   90.00
#
_symmetry.space_group_name_H-M   'P 1'
#
loop_
_entity.id
_entity.type
_entity.pdbx_description
1 polymer ?
#
loop_
_entity_poly.entity_id
_entity_poly.type
_entity_poly.pdbx_seq_one_letter_code
_entity_poly.pdbx_strand_id
1 'polypeptide(L)'
;MEPRKVRKNYHHGDLRAELLRSARTLLEQQGISVLGLRAITRHAGVSSAAAAPHFGNLTGLLSALATTGYEELAAALEPVLEKGAHAAGLVYVRFAINNPGLFTLMFRSDVIDRKDPILAAASTRTSLMLTLLIDNLKDHPPQRTRTGTRAAHWGKVHGLAVLAIDGFLDVLLSSQGEYMSLEDLLDDALR
;
A
#
# COMPACT_ATOMS: atom_id res chain seq x y z
N MET A 1 -25.51 -41.68 -10.93
CA MET A 1 -24.09 -41.58 -11.38
C MET A 1 -23.73 -40.11 -11.29
N GLU A 2 -23.12 -39.68 -10.15
CA GLU A 2 -22.79 -38.28 -9.90
C GLU A 2 -21.54 -37.88 -10.70
N PRO A 3 -21.47 -36.64 -11.24
CA PRO A 3 -20.30 -36.19 -12.00
C PRO A 3 -19.14 -35.91 -11.05
N ARG A 4 -18.04 -36.59 -11.29
CA ARG A 4 -16.74 -36.46 -10.61
C ARG A 4 -16.22 -35.04 -10.78
N LYS A 5 -16.16 -34.23 -9.69
CA LYS A 5 -15.52 -32.92 -9.65
C LYS A 5 -14.08 -33.00 -10.18
N VAL A 6 -13.83 -32.35 -11.30
CA VAL A 6 -12.51 -32.21 -11.90
C VAL A 6 -11.64 -31.43 -10.93
N ARG A 7 -10.65 -32.08 -10.33
CA ARG A 7 -9.57 -31.42 -9.56
C ARG A 7 -8.77 -30.58 -10.57
N LYS A 8 -8.90 -29.24 -10.48
CA LYS A 8 -7.97 -28.32 -11.14
C LYS A 8 -6.57 -28.65 -10.66
N ASN A 9 -5.67 -29.02 -11.59
CA ASN A 9 -4.25 -29.16 -11.30
C ASN A 9 -3.68 -27.82 -10.85
N TYR A 10 -3.46 -27.64 -9.54
CA TYR A 10 -2.77 -26.48 -8.98
C TYR A 10 -1.26 -26.63 -9.24
N HIS A 11 -0.72 -25.80 -10.12
CA HIS A 11 0.72 -25.62 -10.24
C HIS A 11 1.24 -24.84 -9.01
N HIS A 12 2.33 -25.27 -8.40
CA HIS A 12 2.87 -24.66 -7.17
C HIS A 12 3.15 -23.15 -7.27
N GLY A 13 3.46 -22.63 -8.47
CA GLY A 13 3.61 -21.17 -8.71
C GLY A 13 2.28 -20.41 -8.68
N ASP A 14 1.17 -21.07 -9.01
CA ASP A 14 -0.18 -20.49 -8.99
C ASP A 14 -0.73 -20.37 -7.56
N LEU A 15 -0.37 -21.30 -6.66
CA LEU A 15 -0.87 -21.29 -5.28
C LEU A 15 -0.35 -20.09 -4.45
N ARG A 16 0.93 -19.74 -4.57
CA ARG A 16 1.49 -18.58 -3.89
C ARG A 16 0.77 -17.29 -4.31
N ALA A 17 0.59 -17.11 -5.60
CA ALA A 17 -0.12 -15.98 -6.17
C ALA A 17 -1.60 -15.97 -5.75
N GLU A 18 -2.27 -17.13 -5.73
CA GLU A 18 -3.65 -17.26 -5.30
C GLU A 18 -3.85 -16.90 -3.83
N LEU A 19 -2.93 -17.31 -2.95
CA LEU A 19 -2.98 -16.95 -1.53
C LEU A 19 -2.80 -15.44 -1.33
N LEU A 20 -1.90 -14.79 -2.07
CA LEU A 20 -1.73 -13.34 -2.03
C LEU A 20 -2.97 -12.60 -2.56
N ARG A 21 -3.57 -13.06 -3.69
CA ARG A 21 -4.82 -12.49 -4.20
C ARG A 21 -5.97 -12.63 -3.20
N SER A 22 -6.10 -13.80 -2.59
CA SER A 22 -7.11 -14.07 -1.56
C SER A 22 -6.91 -13.18 -0.34
N ALA A 23 -5.68 -13.01 0.13
CA ALA A 23 -5.35 -12.13 1.23
C ALA A 23 -5.66 -10.66 0.89
N ARG A 24 -5.30 -10.21 -0.33
CA ARG A 24 -5.60 -8.86 -0.81
C ARG A 24 -7.11 -8.61 -0.86
N THR A 25 -7.89 -9.53 -1.42
CA THR A 25 -9.34 -9.40 -1.51
C THR A 25 -9.98 -9.27 -0.13
N LEU A 26 -9.62 -10.15 0.81
CA LEU A 26 -10.14 -10.09 2.17
C LEU A 26 -9.71 -8.82 2.90
N LEU A 27 -8.47 -8.38 2.71
CA LEU A 27 -7.93 -7.15 3.30
C LEU A 27 -8.73 -5.92 2.87
N GLU A 28 -8.98 -5.76 1.56
CA GLU A 28 -9.72 -4.61 1.05
C GLU A 28 -11.20 -4.63 1.40
N GLN A 29 -11.81 -5.81 1.47
CA GLN A 29 -13.25 -5.93 1.77
C GLN A 29 -13.59 -5.88 3.26
N GLN A 30 -12.73 -6.39 4.12
CA GLN A 30 -13.05 -6.66 5.53
C GLN A 30 -12.03 -6.09 6.52
N GLY A 31 -10.93 -5.53 6.00
CA GLY A 31 -9.85 -4.97 6.82
C GLY A 31 -8.91 -6.01 7.43
N ILE A 32 -7.88 -5.51 8.10
CA ILE A 32 -6.79 -6.33 8.63
C ILE A 32 -7.20 -7.22 9.81
N SER A 33 -8.22 -6.81 10.58
CA SER A 33 -8.65 -7.51 11.80
C SER A 33 -9.20 -8.92 11.55
N VAL A 34 -9.70 -9.19 10.33
CA VAL A 34 -10.24 -10.50 9.95
C VAL A 34 -9.23 -11.38 9.20
N LEU A 35 -8.05 -10.83 8.91
CA LEU A 35 -7.01 -11.56 8.21
C LEU A 35 -6.37 -12.62 9.12
N GLY A 36 -6.75 -13.86 8.87
CA GLY A 36 -6.13 -15.03 9.48
C GLY A 36 -5.77 -16.07 8.43
N LEU A 37 -4.72 -16.85 8.66
CA LEU A 37 -4.26 -17.86 7.70
C LEU A 37 -5.39 -18.81 7.26
N ARG A 38 -6.27 -19.20 8.21
CA ARG A 38 -7.44 -20.03 7.92
C ARG A 38 -8.48 -19.36 7.05
N ALA A 39 -8.70 -18.05 7.22
CA ALA A 39 -9.63 -17.28 6.38
C ALA A 39 -9.10 -17.19 4.96
N ILE A 40 -7.82 -16.87 4.81
CA ILE A 40 -7.16 -16.72 3.50
C ILE A 40 -7.14 -18.05 2.74
N THR A 41 -6.71 -19.15 3.38
CA THR A 41 -6.66 -20.47 2.73
C THR A 41 -8.05 -20.99 2.38
N ARG A 42 -9.06 -20.75 3.22
CA ARG A 42 -10.46 -21.06 2.91
C ARG A 42 -10.97 -20.28 1.71
N HIS A 43 -10.65 -18.98 1.63
CA HIS A 43 -11.01 -18.14 0.48
C HIS A 43 -10.33 -18.63 -0.81
N ALA A 44 -9.07 -19.03 -0.72
CA ALA A 44 -8.30 -19.62 -1.83
C ALA A 44 -8.74 -21.06 -2.19
N GLY A 45 -9.65 -21.69 -1.42
CA GLY A 45 -10.12 -23.05 -1.66
C GLY A 45 -9.08 -24.13 -1.38
N VAL A 46 -8.13 -23.88 -0.47
CA VAL A 46 -7.03 -24.81 -0.13
C VAL A 46 -7.01 -25.14 1.37
N SER A 47 -6.24 -26.16 1.75
CA SER A 47 -6.06 -26.50 3.16
C SER A 47 -5.20 -25.45 3.89
N SER A 48 -5.40 -25.30 5.19
CA SER A 48 -4.58 -24.38 6.00
C SER A 48 -3.09 -24.71 6.00
N ALA A 49 -2.72 -25.98 5.82
CA ALA A 49 -1.34 -26.42 5.72
C ALA A 49 -0.67 -26.00 4.39
N ALA A 50 -1.43 -25.71 3.34
CA ALA A 50 -0.91 -25.39 2.03
C ALA A 50 -0.15 -24.06 1.97
N ALA A 51 -0.39 -23.13 2.89
CA ALA A 51 0.29 -21.85 2.94
C ALA A 51 1.70 -21.91 3.57
N ALA A 52 1.93 -22.84 4.49
CA ALA A 52 3.18 -22.91 5.27
C ALA A 52 4.44 -23.08 4.40
N PRO A 53 4.48 -23.90 3.32
CA PRO A 53 5.65 -24.00 2.46
C PRO A 53 6.01 -22.70 1.71
N HIS A 54 5.04 -21.78 1.53
CA HIS A 54 5.22 -20.56 0.76
C HIS A 54 5.55 -19.33 1.62
N PHE A 55 5.03 -19.29 2.86
CA PHE A 55 5.10 -18.10 3.71
C PHE A 55 5.50 -18.38 5.15
N GLY A 56 5.63 -19.66 5.54
CA GLY A 56 5.88 -20.07 6.91
C GLY A 56 4.65 -19.86 7.83
N ASN A 57 4.24 -18.60 8.00
CA ASN A 57 3.13 -18.22 8.87
C ASN A 57 2.36 -17.01 8.33
N LEU A 58 1.39 -16.50 9.11
CA LEU A 58 0.60 -15.33 8.73
C LEU A 58 1.46 -14.08 8.53
N THR A 59 2.41 -13.81 9.43
CA THR A 59 3.32 -12.65 9.31
C THR A 59 4.11 -12.70 8.01
N GLY A 60 4.65 -13.86 7.62
CA GLY A 60 5.34 -14.01 6.34
C GLY A 60 4.43 -13.77 5.13
N LEU A 61 3.17 -14.23 5.18
CA LEU A 61 2.19 -13.95 4.13
C LEU A 61 1.85 -12.45 4.06
N LEU A 62 1.62 -11.80 5.20
CA LEU A 62 1.32 -10.36 5.26
C LEU A 62 2.52 -9.52 4.84
N SER A 63 3.75 -9.94 5.19
CA SER A 63 4.98 -9.28 4.73
C SER A 63 5.13 -9.37 3.20
N ALA A 64 4.87 -10.55 2.63
CA ALA A 64 4.86 -10.71 1.18
C ALA A 64 3.77 -9.87 0.49
N LEU A 65 2.59 -9.74 1.11
CA LEU A 65 1.53 -8.86 0.60
C LEU A 65 1.92 -7.38 0.71
N ALA A 66 2.53 -6.95 1.81
CA ALA A 66 3.05 -5.59 1.96
C ALA A 66 4.17 -5.29 0.94
N THR A 67 5.00 -6.30 0.61
CA THR A 67 6.00 -6.19 -0.46
C THR A 67 5.35 -5.83 -1.79
N THR A 68 4.28 -6.53 -2.19
CA THR A 68 3.55 -6.19 -3.43
C THR A 68 3.00 -4.76 -3.40
N GLY A 69 2.57 -4.27 -2.23
CA GLY A 69 2.12 -2.90 -2.07
C GLY A 69 3.23 -1.87 -2.33
N TYR A 70 4.43 -2.08 -1.82
CA TYR A 70 5.57 -1.21 -2.11
C TYR A 70 5.99 -1.28 -3.58
N GLU A 71 5.96 -2.45 -4.20
CA GLU A 71 6.27 -2.64 -5.62
C GLU A 71 5.25 -1.93 -6.52
N GLU A 72 3.95 -2.08 -6.22
CA GLU A 72 2.87 -1.40 -6.94
C GLU A 72 2.96 0.13 -6.79
N LEU A 73 3.24 0.63 -5.59
CA LEU A 73 3.45 2.07 -5.35
C LEU A 73 4.67 2.59 -6.11
N ALA A 74 5.79 1.87 -6.09
CA ALA A 74 6.98 2.23 -6.84
C ALA A 74 6.69 2.28 -8.36
N ALA A 75 6.00 1.28 -8.90
CA ALA A 75 5.60 1.24 -10.31
C ALA A 75 4.67 2.41 -10.68
N ALA A 76 3.77 2.82 -9.78
CA ALA A 76 2.89 3.96 -10.00
C ALA A 76 3.65 5.30 -9.95
N LEU A 77 4.69 5.42 -9.12
CA LEU A 77 5.51 6.63 -9.00
C LEU A 77 6.49 6.80 -10.17
N GLU A 78 7.05 5.72 -10.70
CA GLU A 78 8.10 5.75 -11.72
C GLU A 78 7.78 6.66 -12.93
N PRO A 79 6.58 6.63 -13.55
CA PRO A 79 6.24 7.46 -14.72
C PRO A 79 6.13 8.96 -14.40
N VAL A 80 6.05 9.34 -13.13
CA VAL A 80 5.85 10.73 -12.71
C VAL A 80 7.04 11.34 -12.00
N LEU A 81 8.15 10.61 -11.84
CA LEU A 81 9.35 11.11 -11.16
C LEU A 81 9.89 12.39 -11.80
N GLU A 82 9.89 12.48 -13.11
CA GLU A 82 10.36 13.67 -13.84
C GLU A 82 9.40 14.86 -13.74
N LYS A 83 8.12 14.61 -13.35
CA LYS A 83 7.11 15.67 -13.18
C LYS A 83 7.18 16.36 -11.81
N GLY A 84 8.07 15.89 -10.93
CA GLY A 84 8.35 16.49 -9.64
C GLY A 84 7.49 16.02 -8.47
N ALA A 85 7.77 16.60 -7.30
CA ALA A 85 7.21 16.15 -6.01
C ALA A 85 5.68 16.31 -5.93
N HIS A 86 5.10 17.34 -6.53
CA HIS A 86 3.66 17.55 -6.56
C HIS A 86 2.94 16.39 -7.28
N ALA A 87 3.37 16.04 -8.50
CA ALA A 87 2.77 14.95 -9.26
C ALA A 87 2.93 13.59 -8.54
N ALA A 88 4.09 13.35 -7.93
CA ALA A 88 4.34 12.16 -7.14
C ALA A 88 3.47 12.11 -5.87
N GLY A 89 3.24 13.24 -5.22
CA GLY A 89 2.34 13.37 -4.07
C GLY A 89 0.91 12.98 -4.42
N LEU A 90 0.39 13.47 -5.54
CA LEU A 90 -0.94 13.09 -6.05
C LEU A 90 -1.03 11.58 -6.33
N VAL A 91 -0.02 10.99 -6.98
CA VAL A 91 0.02 9.54 -7.24
C VAL A 91 0.05 8.75 -5.93
N TYR A 92 0.84 9.19 -4.95
CA TYR A 92 0.94 8.55 -3.64
C TYR A 92 -0.42 8.52 -2.91
N VAL A 93 -1.11 9.66 -2.84
CA VAL A 93 -2.41 9.75 -2.17
C VAL A 93 -3.48 8.95 -2.92
N ARG A 94 -3.51 9.04 -4.26
CA ARG A 94 -4.43 8.23 -5.09
C ARG A 94 -4.19 6.73 -4.94
N PHE A 95 -2.94 6.30 -4.85
CA PHE A 95 -2.62 4.89 -4.56
C PHE A 95 -3.23 4.45 -3.23
N ALA A 96 -3.10 5.25 -2.19
CA ALA A 96 -3.67 4.98 -0.87
C ALA A 96 -5.20 4.89 -0.90
N ILE A 97 -5.88 5.83 -1.56
CA ILE A 97 -7.34 5.86 -1.72
C ILE A 97 -7.84 4.62 -2.49
N ASN A 98 -7.14 4.22 -3.54
CA ASN A 98 -7.53 3.09 -4.38
C ASN A 98 -7.20 1.72 -3.75
N ASN A 99 -6.34 1.69 -2.72
CA ASN A 99 -5.84 0.48 -2.08
C ASN A 99 -5.76 0.64 -0.55
N PRO A 100 -6.86 1.03 0.13
CA PRO A 100 -6.81 1.48 1.51
C PRO A 100 -6.32 0.40 2.48
N GLY A 101 -6.77 -0.84 2.30
CA GLY A 101 -6.34 -1.98 3.11
C GLY A 101 -4.85 -2.28 2.93
N LEU A 102 -4.38 -2.36 1.67
CA LEU A 102 -2.98 -2.62 1.36
C LEU A 102 -2.08 -1.50 1.85
N PHE A 103 -2.46 -0.24 1.61
CA PHE A 103 -1.71 0.92 2.08
C PHE A 103 -1.56 0.89 3.60
N THR A 104 -2.65 0.65 4.34
CA THR A 104 -2.61 0.50 5.79
C THR A 104 -1.67 -0.64 6.23
N LEU A 105 -1.76 -1.82 5.58
CA LEU A 105 -0.90 -2.96 5.89
C LEU A 105 0.60 -2.64 5.73
N MET A 106 0.99 -1.89 4.69
CA MET A 106 2.39 -1.54 4.43
C MET A 106 3.08 -0.84 5.61
N PHE A 107 2.32 -0.15 6.45
CA PHE A 107 2.84 0.61 7.59
C PHE A 107 2.57 -0.04 8.96
N ARG A 108 1.92 -1.22 9.00
CA ARG A 108 1.59 -1.96 10.23
C ARG A 108 2.75 -2.85 10.70
N SER A 109 3.73 -2.25 11.39
CA SER A 109 4.90 -2.96 11.93
C SER A 109 4.59 -4.02 13.00
N ASP A 110 3.39 -4.02 13.53
CA ASP A 110 2.89 -5.01 14.50
C ASP A 110 2.45 -6.34 13.87
N VAL A 111 2.20 -6.36 12.55
CA VAL A 111 1.72 -7.56 11.84
C VAL A 111 2.63 -8.03 10.71
N ILE A 112 3.55 -7.19 10.23
CA ILE A 112 4.54 -7.52 9.20
C ILE A 112 5.95 -7.59 9.79
N ASP A 113 6.82 -8.43 9.21
CA ASP A 113 8.23 -8.48 9.59
C ASP A 113 9.06 -7.50 8.76
N ARG A 114 9.37 -6.33 9.32
CA ARG A 114 10.22 -5.32 8.66
C ARG A 114 11.66 -5.76 8.43
N LYS A 115 12.09 -6.88 9.05
CA LYS A 115 13.41 -7.47 8.84
C LYS A 115 13.44 -8.47 7.68
N ASP A 116 12.26 -8.83 7.14
CA ASP A 116 12.21 -9.61 5.90
C ASP A 116 13.00 -8.88 4.81
N PRO A 117 14.03 -9.52 4.20
CA PRO A 117 14.94 -8.83 3.30
C PRO A 117 14.25 -8.35 2.00
N ILE A 118 13.21 -9.05 1.55
CA ILE A 118 12.48 -8.70 0.32
C ILE A 118 11.60 -7.47 0.60
N LEU A 119 10.87 -7.49 1.72
CA LEU A 119 10.07 -6.34 2.15
C LEU A 119 10.94 -5.11 2.42
N ALA A 120 12.09 -5.30 3.12
CA ALA A 120 13.01 -4.22 3.40
C ALA A 120 13.57 -3.59 2.11
N ALA A 121 13.93 -4.41 1.11
CA ALA A 121 14.41 -3.92 -0.18
C ALA A 121 13.32 -3.12 -0.93
N ALA A 122 12.09 -3.65 -1.01
CA ALA A 122 10.97 -2.97 -1.69
C ALA A 122 10.63 -1.63 -1.02
N SER A 123 10.51 -1.61 0.31
CA SER A 123 10.21 -0.38 1.06
C SER A 123 11.33 0.66 0.95
N THR A 124 12.61 0.23 0.98
CA THR A 124 13.76 1.11 0.80
C THR A 124 13.78 1.71 -0.60
N ARG A 125 13.55 0.91 -1.66
CA ARG A 125 13.46 1.40 -3.04
C ARG A 125 12.42 2.52 -3.16
N THR A 126 11.20 2.30 -2.68
CA THR A 126 10.12 3.29 -2.71
C THR A 126 10.49 4.56 -1.93
N SER A 127 11.09 4.41 -0.74
CA SER A 127 11.53 5.54 0.08
C SER A 127 12.63 6.35 -0.60
N LEU A 128 13.57 5.71 -1.30
CA LEU A 128 14.62 6.39 -2.06
C LEU A 128 14.05 7.19 -3.22
N MET A 129 13.06 6.67 -3.95
CA MET A 129 12.39 7.40 -5.03
C MET A 129 11.77 8.70 -4.50
N LEU A 130 11.03 8.65 -3.40
CA LEU A 130 10.43 9.82 -2.77
C LEU A 130 11.50 10.79 -2.22
N THR A 131 12.59 10.27 -1.66
CA THR A 131 13.71 11.09 -1.18
C THR A 131 14.38 11.87 -2.29
N LEU A 132 14.66 11.24 -3.43
CA LEU A 132 15.28 11.89 -4.59
C LEU A 132 14.40 13.01 -5.15
N LEU A 133 13.08 12.83 -5.16
CA LEU A 133 12.15 13.88 -5.58
C LEU A 133 12.25 15.12 -4.71
N ILE A 134 12.33 14.93 -3.38
CA ILE A 134 12.40 16.03 -2.41
C ILE A 134 13.76 16.72 -2.48
N ASP A 135 14.85 15.96 -2.65
CA ASP A 135 16.20 16.52 -2.76
C ASP A 135 16.41 17.39 -4.02
N ASN A 136 15.63 17.12 -5.06
CA ASN A 136 15.64 17.89 -6.30
C ASN A 136 14.75 19.14 -6.26
N LEU A 137 14.06 19.42 -5.14
CA LEU A 137 13.31 20.67 -4.98
C LEU A 137 14.26 21.86 -4.98
N LYS A 138 13.97 22.85 -5.85
CA LYS A 138 14.77 24.07 -5.98
C LYS A 138 14.71 24.97 -4.75
N ASP A 139 13.60 24.93 -4.03
CA ASP A 139 13.30 25.78 -2.88
C ASP A 139 13.37 24.99 -1.57
N HIS A 140 14.60 24.77 -1.09
CA HIS A 140 14.80 24.31 0.29
C HIS A 140 14.70 25.52 1.24
N PRO A 141 13.77 25.52 2.21
CA PRO A 141 13.74 26.57 3.23
C PRO A 141 15.09 26.63 3.95
N PRO A 142 15.77 27.79 3.98
CA PRO A 142 17.15 27.90 4.51
C PRO A 142 17.27 27.52 5.99
N GLN A 143 16.14 27.49 6.73
CA GLN A 143 16.11 27.15 8.14
C GLN A 143 15.88 25.64 8.40
N ARG A 144 15.69 24.83 7.38
CA ARG A 144 15.44 23.38 7.55
C ARG A 144 16.63 22.55 7.09
N THR A 145 16.93 21.50 7.84
CA THR A 145 17.85 20.46 7.36
C THR A 145 17.19 19.65 6.22
N ARG A 146 17.99 19.03 5.36
CA ARG A 146 17.47 18.12 4.31
C ARG A 146 16.59 17.02 4.91
N THR A 147 17.00 16.43 6.04
CA THR A 147 16.22 15.41 6.74
C THR A 147 14.88 15.96 7.24
N GLY A 148 14.86 17.18 7.80
CA GLY A 148 13.63 17.84 8.22
C GLY A 148 12.70 18.15 7.05
N THR A 149 13.24 18.56 5.89
CA THR A 149 12.45 18.77 4.67
C THR A 149 11.83 17.46 4.16
N ARG A 150 12.62 16.38 4.12
CA ARG A 150 12.11 15.04 3.75
C ARG A 150 10.99 14.57 4.66
N ALA A 151 11.17 14.71 5.99
CA ALA A 151 10.17 14.32 6.99
C ALA A 151 8.88 15.14 6.84
N ALA A 152 8.99 16.45 6.59
CA ALA A 152 7.82 17.33 6.41
C ALA A 152 7.03 16.95 5.13
N HIS A 153 7.70 16.73 4.00
CA HIS A 153 7.03 16.33 2.76
C HIS A 153 6.39 14.95 2.89
N TRP A 154 7.11 13.97 3.47
CA TRP A 154 6.54 12.65 3.71
C TRP A 154 5.34 12.73 4.66
N GLY A 155 5.46 13.46 5.77
CA GLY A 155 4.35 13.68 6.71
C GLY A 155 3.13 14.31 6.03
N LYS A 156 3.34 15.27 5.11
CA LYS A 156 2.28 15.93 4.34
C LYS A 156 1.53 14.91 3.47
N VAL A 157 2.23 14.18 2.58
CA VAL A 157 1.57 13.23 1.66
C VAL A 157 0.98 12.04 2.38
N HIS A 158 1.67 11.52 3.41
CA HIS A 158 1.17 10.39 4.19
C HIS A 158 -0.02 10.79 5.06
N GLY A 159 0.01 11.97 5.67
CA GLY A 159 -1.11 12.52 6.43
C GLY A 159 -2.36 12.69 5.55
N LEU A 160 -2.22 13.28 4.36
CA LEU A 160 -3.34 13.39 3.40
C LEU A 160 -3.89 12.03 2.98
N ALA A 161 -3.01 11.04 2.75
CA ALA A 161 -3.41 9.68 2.41
C ALA A 161 -4.25 9.03 3.53
N VAL A 162 -3.80 9.14 4.78
CA VAL A 162 -4.52 8.60 5.94
C VAL A 162 -5.85 9.33 6.14
N LEU A 163 -5.87 10.66 6.10
CA LEU A 163 -7.09 11.45 6.23
C LEU A 163 -8.12 11.11 5.13
N ALA A 164 -7.65 10.84 3.90
CA ALA A 164 -8.51 10.41 2.82
C ALA A 164 -9.12 9.02 3.06
N ILE A 165 -8.29 8.04 3.47
CA ILE A 165 -8.74 6.68 3.78
C ILE A 165 -9.77 6.69 4.92
N ASP A 166 -9.55 7.51 5.94
CA ASP A 166 -10.43 7.61 7.12
C ASP A 166 -11.67 8.47 6.89
N GLY A 167 -11.85 9.07 5.68
CA GLY A 167 -13.00 9.89 5.31
C GLY A 167 -12.99 11.31 5.89
N PHE A 168 -11.90 11.74 6.55
CA PHE A 168 -11.82 13.09 7.13
C PHE A 168 -11.75 14.19 6.07
N LEU A 169 -11.20 13.91 4.89
CA LEU A 169 -11.19 14.89 3.80
C LEU A 169 -12.60 15.16 3.26
N ASP A 170 -13.49 14.17 3.23
CA ASP A 170 -14.89 14.34 2.84
C ASP A 170 -15.64 15.23 3.84
N VAL A 171 -15.32 15.12 5.14
CA VAL A 171 -15.85 16.00 6.18
C VAL A 171 -15.41 17.44 5.97
N LEU A 172 -14.14 17.68 5.63
CA LEU A 172 -13.63 19.02 5.30
C LEU A 172 -14.33 19.61 4.10
N LEU A 173 -14.47 18.86 3.00
CA LEU A 173 -15.16 19.29 1.79
C LEU A 173 -16.64 19.66 2.06
N SER A 174 -17.32 18.87 2.90
CA SER A 174 -18.73 19.10 3.24
C SER A 174 -18.95 20.31 4.14
N SER A 175 -17.96 20.68 4.96
CA SER A 175 -18.10 21.74 5.99
C SER A 175 -17.90 23.16 5.47
N GLN A 176 -17.21 23.33 4.33
CA GLN A 176 -16.78 24.65 3.85
C GLN A 176 -17.77 25.33 2.91
N GLY A 177 -18.83 24.65 2.44
CA GLY A 177 -19.80 25.19 1.49
C GLY A 177 -19.21 25.54 0.12
N GLU A 178 -17.95 25.20 -0.11
CA GLU A 178 -17.26 25.36 -1.40
C GLU A 178 -17.48 24.12 -2.25
N TYR A 179 -17.81 24.31 -3.52
CA TYR A 179 -17.91 23.21 -4.49
C TYR A 179 -16.51 22.81 -4.96
N MET A 180 -15.71 22.25 -4.06
CA MET A 180 -14.37 21.73 -4.33
C MET A 180 -14.43 20.20 -4.40
N SER A 181 -13.83 19.61 -5.42
CA SER A 181 -13.67 18.16 -5.48
C SER A 181 -12.51 17.69 -4.60
N LEU A 182 -12.49 16.40 -4.24
CA LEU A 182 -11.35 15.81 -3.54
C LEU A 182 -10.04 15.98 -4.35
N GLU A 183 -10.11 15.90 -5.67
CA GLU A 183 -8.96 16.10 -6.56
C GLU A 183 -8.43 17.54 -6.48
N ASP A 184 -9.33 18.55 -6.48
CA ASP A 184 -8.93 19.95 -6.36
C ASP A 184 -8.31 20.24 -4.99
N LEU A 185 -8.88 19.65 -3.91
CA LEU A 185 -8.34 19.76 -2.57
C LEU A 185 -6.92 19.17 -2.49
N LEU A 186 -6.72 17.98 -3.06
CA LEU A 186 -5.40 17.32 -3.06
C LEU A 186 -4.39 18.10 -3.90
N ASP A 187 -4.82 18.63 -5.06
CA ASP A 187 -3.96 19.45 -5.92
C ASP A 187 -3.50 20.72 -5.18
N ASP A 188 -4.42 21.43 -4.52
CA ASP A 188 -4.09 22.62 -3.74
C ASP A 188 -3.23 22.28 -2.51
N ALA A 189 -3.61 21.28 -1.74
CA ALA A 189 -2.89 20.88 -0.54
C ALA A 189 -1.44 20.41 -0.83
N LEU A 190 -1.14 19.89 -2.01
CA LEU A 190 0.18 19.37 -2.38
C LEU A 190 1.09 20.40 -3.06
N ARG A 191 0.59 21.57 -3.42
CA ARG A 191 1.40 22.72 -3.85
C ARG A 191 2.23 23.26 -2.68
#